data_48ce2b2025b75a6061a8c8a341b8c2de
#
_entry.id   48ce2b2025b75a6061a8c8a341b8c2de
#
_cell.length_a   1.000
_cell.length_b   1.000
_cell.length_c   1.000
_cell.angle_alpha   90.00
_cell.angle_beta   90.00
_cell.angle_gamma   90.00
#
_symmetry.space_group_name_H-M   'P 1'
#
loop_
_entity.id
_entity.type
_entity.pdbx_description
1 polymer ?
#
loop_
_entity_poly.entity_id
_entity_poly.type
_entity_poly.pdbx_seq_one_letter_code
_entity_poly.pdbx_strand_id
1 'polypeptide(L)'
;MERVDLSLRLLQALAAVAEEGSMTRAARQLNLTQQAVSSQIRQLERVVGTALVERLSTGIELTAAGQIVLKQGETLLTSAQAMMAEAREVGAERPQPLRIAFKAQSTAHFMPGVEAAIRAQMPDLEVRPLAVHTLPDELDALLEGRADAAFLWLPIGDDPRFTVHPLLAEKRWVALPPGHPLSGRDSLRIDDLADVPVVGPRDGMPAAVVDFWFIDPRPDGSRALFGPQARTPEECLHLVAAGHGCWIAPASTVTYFAHPRLVWLPLVDAEPNELALVWPRHSTHPYLNLLLQETRRATVPCSSEQLG
;
A
#
# COMPACT_ATOMS: atom_id res chain seq x y z
N MET A 1 13.01 16.29 25.50
CA MET A 1 12.94 16.09 24.04
C MET A 1 14.19 16.72 23.45
N GLU A 2 15.08 15.94 22.90
CA GLU A 2 16.30 16.43 22.27
C GLU A 2 15.94 17.33 21.08
N ARG A 3 16.58 18.47 20.95
CA ARG A 3 16.26 19.44 19.89
C ARG A 3 16.85 18.93 18.57
N VAL A 4 16.00 18.52 17.65
CA VAL A 4 16.40 18.12 16.30
C VAL A 4 16.54 19.37 15.43
N ASP A 5 17.77 19.70 15.04
CA ASP A 5 18.07 20.87 14.18
C ASP A 5 18.13 20.43 12.71
N LEU A 6 17.02 19.85 12.22
CA LEU A 6 16.86 19.35 10.85
C LEU A 6 15.97 20.30 10.05
N SER A 7 16.50 20.81 8.93
CA SER A 7 15.74 21.64 7.99
C SER A 7 15.32 20.83 6.75
N LEU A 8 14.08 20.98 6.29
CA LEU A 8 13.59 20.36 5.08
C LEU A 8 14.44 20.66 3.83
N ARG A 9 15.08 21.84 3.78
CA ARG A 9 16.00 22.20 2.69
C ARG A 9 17.21 21.27 2.60
N LEU A 10 17.68 20.74 3.72
CA LEU A 10 18.80 19.79 3.74
C LEU A 10 18.38 18.45 3.15
N LEU A 11 17.16 18.00 3.45
CA LEU A 11 16.59 16.79 2.89
C LEU A 11 16.34 16.94 1.38
N GLN A 12 15.83 18.09 0.93
CA GLN A 12 15.67 18.39 -0.49
C GLN A 12 17.01 18.35 -1.25
N ALA A 13 18.08 18.86 -0.64
CA ALA A 13 19.40 18.80 -1.23
C ALA A 13 19.91 17.35 -1.36
N LEU A 14 19.67 16.50 -0.36
CA LEU A 14 20.05 15.08 -0.42
C LEU A 14 19.27 14.36 -1.51
N ALA A 15 17.95 14.57 -1.60
CA ALA A 15 17.08 13.97 -2.61
C ALA A 15 17.55 14.36 -4.03
N ALA A 16 17.79 15.63 -4.29
CA ALA A 16 18.28 16.10 -5.59
C ALA A 16 19.68 15.54 -5.93
N VAL A 17 20.58 15.42 -4.95
CA VAL A 17 21.91 14.83 -5.18
C VAL A 17 21.82 13.34 -5.46
N ALA A 18 20.91 12.62 -4.80
CA ALA A 18 20.67 11.20 -5.04
C ALA A 18 20.09 10.94 -6.44
N GLU A 19 19.11 11.74 -6.86
CA GLU A 19 18.48 11.65 -8.17
C GLU A 19 19.47 11.94 -9.30
N GLU A 20 20.25 13.01 -9.16
CA GLU A 20 21.13 13.50 -10.19
C GLU A 20 22.54 12.85 -10.20
N GLY A 21 22.95 12.19 -9.12
CA GLY A 21 24.31 11.66 -8.96
C GLY A 21 25.42 12.73 -9.11
N SER A 22 25.07 14.03 -8.95
CA SER A 22 25.99 15.16 -9.19
C SER A 22 25.56 16.41 -8.44
N MET A 23 26.47 17.00 -7.65
CA MET A 23 26.21 18.28 -6.97
C MET A 23 25.90 19.44 -7.94
N THR A 24 26.49 19.42 -9.13
CA THR A 24 26.28 20.48 -10.12
C THR A 24 24.91 20.36 -10.78
N ARG A 25 24.44 19.14 -11.09
CA ARG A 25 23.11 18.91 -11.67
C ARG A 25 22.03 19.16 -10.62
N ALA A 26 22.19 18.66 -9.40
CA ALA A 26 21.30 18.93 -8.29
C ALA A 26 21.16 20.43 -7.99
N ALA A 27 22.24 21.18 -8.06
CA ALA A 27 22.22 22.64 -7.90
C ALA A 27 21.36 23.33 -8.97
N ARG A 28 21.44 22.89 -10.22
CA ARG A 28 20.59 23.42 -11.31
C ARG A 28 19.10 23.10 -11.06
N GLN A 29 18.78 21.87 -10.68
CA GLN A 29 17.42 21.44 -10.35
C GLN A 29 16.81 22.29 -9.23
N LEU A 30 17.60 22.59 -8.21
CA LEU A 30 17.16 23.38 -7.04
C LEU A 30 17.28 24.91 -7.23
N ASN A 31 17.74 25.39 -8.37
CA ASN A 31 18.07 26.81 -8.62
C ASN A 31 19.04 27.39 -7.57
N LEU A 32 20.05 26.60 -7.20
CA LEU A 32 21.11 26.97 -6.25
C LEU A 32 22.50 26.93 -6.90
N THR A 33 23.50 27.44 -6.18
CA THR A 33 24.90 27.23 -6.55
C THR A 33 25.37 25.84 -6.09
N GLN A 34 26.33 25.25 -6.79
CA GLN A 34 26.94 23.97 -6.39
C GLN A 34 27.56 24.05 -4.97
N GLN A 35 28.14 25.22 -4.62
CA GLN A 35 28.67 25.45 -3.28
C GLN A 35 27.56 25.43 -2.21
N ALA A 36 26.37 25.96 -2.50
CA ALA A 36 25.24 25.95 -1.58
C ALA A 36 24.75 24.51 -1.33
N VAL A 37 24.56 23.72 -2.40
CA VAL A 37 24.18 22.30 -2.27
C VAL A 37 25.23 21.51 -1.48
N SER A 38 26.52 21.67 -1.81
CA SER A 38 27.61 21.02 -1.07
C SER A 38 27.65 21.43 0.41
N SER A 39 27.31 22.69 0.73
CA SER A 39 27.21 23.17 2.11
C SER A 39 26.01 22.54 2.85
N GLN A 40 24.87 22.43 2.17
CA GLN A 40 23.66 21.79 2.73
C GLN A 40 23.90 20.30 3.03
N ILE A 41 24.54 19.56 2.12
CA ILE A 41 24.91 18.16 2.36
C ILE A 41 25.84 18.03 3.58
N ARG A 42 26.92 18.83 3.65
CA ARG A 42 27.82 18.82 4.82
C ARG A 42 27.12 19.22 6.12
N GLN A 43 26.13 20.10 6.06
CA GLN A 43 25.32 20.44 7.23
C GLN A 43 24.46 19.27 7.65
N LEU A 44 23.79 18.58 6.72
CA LEU A 44 23.01 17.39 7.01
C LEU A 44 23.86 16.27 7.62
N GLU A 45 25.05 16.01 7.05
CA GLU A 45 26.00 15.03 7.60
C GLU A 45 26.45 15.38 9.03
N ARG A 46 26.62 16.66 9.35
CA ARG A 46 26.92 17.11 10.73
C ARG A 46 25.75 16.88 11.68
N VAL A 47 24.51 17.10 11.21
CA VAL A 47 23.30 16.87 12.03
C VAL A 47 23.11 15.36 12.28
N VAL A 48 23.34 14.53 11.28
CA VAL A 48 23.22 13.07 11.38
C VAL A 48 24.43 12.43 12.08
N GLY A 49 25.58 13.07 11.99
CA GLY A 49 26.83 12.59 12.62
C GLY A 49 27.62 11.59 11.77
N THR A 50 27.24 11.37 10.51
CA THR A 50 27.95 10.47 9.60
C THR A 50 27.88 10.96 8.16
N ALA A 51 28.78 10.45 7.28
CA ALA A 51 28.75 10.73 5.86
C ALA A 51 27.50 10.09 5.19
N LEU A 52 26.80 10.86 4.37
CA LEU A 52 25.60 10.42 3.66
C LEU A 52 25.86 10.22 2.17
N VAL A 53 26.91 10.85 1.65
CA VAL A 53 27.32 10.73 0.25
C VAL A 53 28.79 10.37 0.14
N GLU A 54 29.16 9.62 -0.88
CA GLU A 54 30.52 9.33 -1.25
C GLU A 54 30.79 9.73 -2.71
N ARG A 55 32.05 10.13 -2.97
CA ARG A 55 32.51 10.53 -4.31
C ARG A 55 33.20 9.35 -4.97
N LEU A 56 32.65 8.91 -6.07
CA LEU A 56 33.26 7.91 -6.94
C LEU A 56 33.81 8.57 -8.23
N SER A 57 34.61 7.84 -8.96
CA SER A 57 35.08 8.29 -10.30
C SER A 57 33.94 8.51 -11.30
N THR A 58 32.79 7.86 -11.06
CA THR A 58 31.57 7.93 -11.87
C THR A 58 30.57 9.01 -11.43
N GLY A 59 30.78 9.63 -10.25
CA GLY A 59 29.86 10.64 -9.71
C GLY A 59 29.74 10.61 -8.18
N ILE A 60 28.52 10.83 -7.70
CA ILE A 60 28.19 10.81 -6.28
C ILE A 60 27.17 9.73 -6.04
N GLU A 61 27.41 8.90 -5.03
CA GLU A 61 26.48 7.87 -4.58
C GLU A 61 26.15 8.06 -3.10
N LEU A 62 25.01 7.51 -2.68
CA LEU A 62 24.61 7.51 -1.27
C LEU A 62 25.32 6.39 -0.52
N THR A 63 25.76 6.69 0.69
CA THR A 63 26.15 5.67 1.68
C THR A 63 24.92 4.90 2.16
N ALA A 64 25.11 3.79 2.89
CA ALA A 64 24.01 3.08 3.55
C ALA A 64 23.22 4.00 4.50
N ALA A 65 23.90 4.89 5.23
CA ALA A 65 23.27 5.91 6.06
C ALA A 65 22.50 6.95 5.20
N GLY A 66 23.07 7.34 4.05
CA GLY A 66 22.44 8.23 3.09
C GLY A 66 21.13 7.68 2.54
N GLN A 67 21.09 6.39 2.23
CA GLN A 67 19.87 5.71 1.76
C GLN A 67 18.75 5.72 2.82
N ILE A 68 19.09 5.48 4.09
CA ILE A 68 18.13 5.54 5.21
C ILE A 68 17.60 6.95 5.37
N VAL A 69 18.49 7.96 5.38
CA VAL A 69 18.10 9.37 5.55
C VAL A 69 17.29 9.85 4.34
N LEU A 70 17.62 9.44 3.12
CA LEU A 70 16.83 9.75 1.94
C LEU A 70 15.41 9.21 2.07
N LYS A 71 15.26 7.91 2.33
CA LYS A 71 13.93 7.26 2.45
C LYS A 71 13.05 7.94 3.50
N GLN A 72 13.58 8.19 4.69
CA GLN A 72 12.83 8.87 5.75
C GLN A 72 12.62 10.36 5.46
N GLY A 73 13.59 10.98 4.81
CA GLY A 73 13.54 12.37 4.38
C GLY A 73 12.46 12.65 3.34
N GLU A 74 12.27 11.77 2.38
CA GLU A 74 11.20 11.85 1.39
C GLU A 74 9.82 11.81 2.03
N THR A 75 9.63 10.93 3.03
CA THR A 75 8.40 10.88 3.84
C THR A 75 8.13 12.22 4.54
N LEU A 76 9.14 12.82 5.16
CA LEU A 76 9.01 14.13 5.83
C LEU A 76 8.70 15.26 4.85
N LEU A 77 9.33 15.26 3.67
CA LEU A 77 9.07 16.25 2.62
C LEU A 77 7.63 16.14 2.10
N THR A 78 7.16 14.93 1.86
CA THR A 78 5.79 14.65 1.42
C THR A 78 4.78 15.09 2.47
N SER A 79 5.01 14.74 3.74
CA SER A 79 4.15 15.16 4.86
C SER A 79 4.10 16.68 5.02
N ALA A 80 5.23 17.38 4.85
CA ALA A 80 5.26 18.83 4.89
C ALA A 80 4.49 19.46 3.73
N GLN A 81 4.56 18.89 2.53
CA GLN A 81 3.79 19.34 1.38
C GLN A 81 2.29 19.13 1.59
N ALA A 82 1.89 17.95 2.11
CA ALA A 82 0.50 17.63 2.45
C ALA A 82 -0.06 18.62 3.48
N MET A 83 0.68 18.87 4.57
CA MET A 83 0.30 19.85 5.59
C MET A 83 0.09 21.26 5.00
N MET A 84 0.98 21.72 4.12
CA MET A 84 0.83 23.03 3.47
C MET A 84 -0.35 23.09 2.50
N ALA A 85 -0.63 21.99 1.80
CA ALA A 85 -1.79 21.87 0.91
C ALA A 85 -3.09 21.92 1.72
N GLU A 86 -3.19 21.12 2.78
CA GLU A 86 -4.33 21.09 3.70
C GLU A 86 -4.61 22.46 4.33
N ALA A 87 -3.56 23.14 4.82
CA ALA A 87 -3.71 24.47 5.38
C ALA A 87 -4.24 25.52 4.38
N ARG A 88 -3.90 25.38 3.09
CA ARG A 88 -4.44 26.24 2.02
C ARG A 88 -5.89 25.92 1.72
N GLU A 89 -6.29 24.64 1.77
CA GLU A 89 -7.65 24.18 1.51
C GLU A 89 -8.62 24.64 2.61
N VAL A 90 -8.21 24.74 3.87
CA VAL A 90 -9.02 25.28 4.98
C VAL A 90 -9.46 26.74 4.75
N GLY A 91 -8.70 27.52 3.98
CA GLY A 91 -9.06 28.90 3.59
C GLY A 91 -9.95 29.02 2.35
N ALA A 92 -10.26 27.90 1.69
CA ALA A 92 -11.10 27.90 0.49
C ALA A 92 -12.59 27.76 0.88
N GLU A 93 -13.48 28.42 0.11
CA GLU A 93 -14.95 28.29 0.28
C GLU A 93 -15.49 26.90 -0.13
N ARG A 94 -14.61 25.98 -0.61
CA ARG A 94 -14.98 24.63 -1.06
C ARG A 94 -14.70 23.60 0.03
N PRO A 95 -15.48 22.49 0.06
CA PRO A 95 -15.20 21.38 0.95
C PRO A 95 -13.79 20.82 0.72
N GLN A 96 -13.10 20.44 1.81
CA GLN A 96 -11.82 19.76 1.74
C GLN A 96 -11.96 18.46 0.96
N PRO A 97 -11.14 18.21 -0.08
CA PRO A 97 -11.24 16.99 -0.87
C PRO A 97 -10.94 15.75 -0.03
N LEU A 98 -11.65 14.65 -0.29
CA LEU A 98 -11.49 13.37 0.38
C LEU A 98 -10.60 12.45 -0.45
N ARG A 99 -9.37 12.24 -0.01
CA ARG A 99 -8.37 11.40 -0.68
C ARG A 99 -8.44 9.97 -0.15
N ILE A 100 -8.62 9.01 -1.05
CA ILE A 100 -8.85 7.60 -0.67
C ILE A 100 -7.82 6.73 -1.37
N ALA A 101 -6.96 6.07 -0.60
CA ALA A 101 -6.04 5.06 -1.12
C ALA A 101 -6.76 3.71 -1.25
N PHE A 102 -6.50 2.99 -2.34
CA PHE A 102 -7.12 1.70 -2.59
C PHE A 102 -6.37 0.86 -3.62
N LYS A 103 -6.56 -0.44 -3.55
CA LYS A 103 -6.27 -1.38 -4.64
C LYS A 103 -7.53 -1.59 -5.45
N ALA A 104 -7.46 -1.40 -6.75
CA ALA A 104 -8.64 -1.42 -7.63
C ALA A 104 -9.45 -2.72 -7.51
N GLN A 105 -8.79 -3.88 -7.41
CA GLN A 105 -9.45 -5.19 -7.26
C GLN A 105 -10.27 -5.31 -5.96
N SER A 106 -9.95 -4.54 -4.92
CA SER A 106 -10.65 -4.61 -3.63
C SER A 106 -11.93 -3.78 -3.60
N THR A 107 -12.04 -2.75 -4.44
CA THR A 107 -13.09 -1.73 -4.34
C THR A 107 -13.94 -1.55 -5.58
N ALA A 108 -13.52 -2.15 -6.72
CA ALA A 108 -14.15 -1.93 -8.02
C ALA A 108 -15.67 -2.22 -8.05
N HIS A 109 -16.13 -3.16 -7.22
CA HIS A 109 -17.53 -3.58 -7.20
C HIS A 109 -18.46 -2.66 -6.39
N PHE A 110 -17.93 -1.84 -5.46
CA PHE A 110 -18.78 -0.95 -4.64
C PHE A 110 -18.40 0.54 -4.73
N MET A 111 -17.13 0.88 -4.98
CA MET A 111 -16.65 2.26 -4.92
C MET A 111 -17.39 3.22 -5.87
N PRO A 112 -17.74 2.85 -7.11
CA PRO A 112 -18.53 3.74 -7.98
C PRO A 112 -19.89 4.14 -7.39
N GLY A 113 -20.54 3.19 -6.66
CA GLY A 113 -21.80 3.47 -5.95
C GLY A 113 -21.60 4.40 -4.76
N VAL A 114 -20.51 4.21 -4.00
CA VAL A 114 -20.13 5.07 -2.87
C VAL A 114 -19.87 6.51 -3.34
N GLU A 115 -19.10 6.67 -4.40
CA GLU A 115 -18.82 8.00 -4.98
C GLU A 115 -20.10 8.69 -5.48
N ALA A 116 -20.99 7.94 -6.14
CA ALA A 116 -22.26 8.46 -6.58
C ALA A 116 -23.15 8.93 -5.41
N ALA A 117 -23.19 8.15 -4.33
CA ALA A 117 -23.96 8.49 -3.13
C ALA A 117 -23.38 9.70 -2.38
N ILE A 118 -22.05 9.82 -2.28
CA ILE A 118 -21.37 10.98 -1.71
C ILE A 118 -21.67 12.23 -2.57
N ARG A 119 -21.54 12.13 -3.89
CA ARG A 119 -21.79 13.25 -4.81
C ARG A 119 -23.25 13.72 -4.76
N ALA A 120 -24.19 12.83 -4.56
CA ALA A 120 -25.60 13.19 -4.42
C ALA A 120 -25.89 14.00 -3.15
N GLN A 121 -25.16 13.74 -2.05
CA GLN A 121 -25.31 14.44 -0.78
C GLN A 121 -24.46 15.70 -0.69
N MET A 122 -23.28 15.67 -1.29
CA MET A 122 -22.26 16.72 -1.23
C MET A 122 -21.70 16.97 -2.64
N PRO A 123 -22.44 17.73 -3.49
CA PRO A 123 -22.06 17.95 -4.90
C PRO A 123 -20.71 18.63 -5.08
N ASP A 124 -20.30 19.45 -4.11
CA ASP A 124 -19.05 20.21 -4.14
C ASP A 124 -17.86 19.46 -3.52
N LEU A 125 -18.11 18.28 -2.91
CA LEU A 125 -17.04 17.44 -2.33
C LEU A 125 -16.34 16.66 -3.43
N GLU A 126 -15.07 16.96 -3.63
CA GLU A 126 -14.22 16.19 -4.53
C GLU A 126 -13.69 14.93 -3.83
N VAL A 127 -13.99 13.75 -4.38
CA VAL A 127 -13.36 12.47 -3.98
C VAL A 127 -12.18 12.23 -4.91
N ARG A 128 -10.97 12.13 -4.34
CA ARG A 128 -9.72 11.91 -5.08
C ARG A 128 -9.21 10.49 -4.82
N PRO A 129 -9.34 9.57 -5.79
CA PRO A 129 -8.79 8.23 -5.65
C PRO A 129 -7.26 8.25 -5.78
N LEU A 130 -6.58 7.50 -4.92
CA LEU A 130 -5.15 7.23 -4.97
C LEU A 130 -4.93 5.73 -5.15
N ALA A 131 -4.56 5.31 -6.35
CA ALA A 131 -4.24 3.92 -6.61
C ALA A 131 -2.89 3.57 -5.98
N VAL A 132 -2.85 2.48 -5.21
CA VAL A 132 -1.67 1.93 -4.56
C VAL A 132 -1.60 0.42 -4.81
N HIS A 133 -0.43 -0.19 -4.66
CA HIS A 133 -0.22 -1.58 -5.07
C HIS A 133 0.09 -2.52 -3.92
N THR A 134 0.68 -2.02 -2.84
CA THR A 134 1.15 -2.85 -1.71
C THR A 134 0.55 -2.35 -0.40
N LEU A 135 0.52 -3.21 0.62
CA LEU A 135 0.10 -2.80 1.97
C LEU A 135 1.00 -1.71 2.56
N PRO A 136 2.34 -1.79 2.45
CA PRO A 136 3.19 -0.69 2.89
C PRO A 136 2.85 0.65 2.22
N ASP A 137 2.59 0.67 0.91
CA ASP A 137 2.24 1.91 0.20
C ASP A 137 0.91 2.51 0.70
N GLU A 138 -0.06 1.66 1.05
CA GLU A 138 -1.34 2.10 1.62
C GLU A 138 -1.15 2.75 2.99
N LEU A 139 -0.38 2.10 3.86
CA LEU A 139 -0.10 2.60 5.21
C LEU A 139 0.75 3.88 5.15
N ASP A 140 1.75 3.92 4.30
CA ASP A 140 2.58 5.10 4.09
C ASP A 140 1.75 6.27 3.53
N ALA A 141 0.81 6.02 2.60
CA ALA A 141 -0.07 7.05 2.08
C ALA A 141 -0.93 7.70 3.17
N LEU A 142 -1.39 6.92 4.15
CA LEU A 142 -2.13 7.43 5.31
C LEU A 142 -1.23 8.22 6.27
N LEU A 143 -0.03 7.71 6.58
CA LEU A 143 0.89 8.33 7.53
C LEU A 143 1.53 9.62 6.99
N GLU A 144 1.74 9.69 5.69
CA GLU A 144 2.30 10.85 4.98
C GLU A 144 1.24 11.91 4.65
N GLY A 145 -0.04 11.64 4.92
CA GLY A 145 -1.14 12.54 4.58
C GLY A 145 -1.41 12.65 3.07
N ARG A 146 -0.97 11.68 2.27
CA ARG A 146 -1.32 11.56 0.84
C ARG A 146 -2.75 11.05 0.65
N ALA A 147 -3.24 10.27 1.60
CA ALA A 147 -4.62 9.80 1.69
C ALA A 147 -5.21 10.07 3.06
N ASP A 148 -6.50 10.35 3.11
CA ASP A 148 -7.28 10.59 4.33
C ASP A 148 -7.86 9.28 4.88
N ALA A 149 -8.12 8.32 3.99
CA ALA A 149 -8.58 6.97 4.30
C ALA A 149 -8.03 5.97 3.27
N ALA A 150 -8.02 4.69 3.64
CA ALA A 150 -7.64 3.60 2.75
C ALA A 150 -8.54 2.38 2.91
N PHE A 151 -8.76 1.65 1.82
CA PHE A 151 -9.41 0.34 1.83
C PHE A 151 -8.35 -0.76 1.88
N LEU A 152 -8.22 -1.43 3.01
CA LEU A 152 -7.16 -2.38 3.32
C LEU A 152 -7.73 -3.76 3.62
N TRP A 153 -7.07 -4.80 3.09
CA TRP A 153 -7.30 -6.16 3.55
C TRP A 153 -6.57 -6.40 4.88
N LEU A 154 -7.32 -6.90 5.88
CA LEU A 154 -6.76 -7.28 7.18
C LEU A 154 -6.04 -8.64 7.12
N PRO A 155 -5.09 -8.89 8.04
CA PRO A 155 -4.57 -7.98 9.06
C PRO A 155 -3.58 -6.96 8.46
N ILE A 156 -3.45 -5.82 9.12
CA ILE A 156 -2.45 -4.79 8.79
C ILE A 156 -1.32 -4.72 9.84
N GLY A 157 -1.35 -5.62 10.81
CA GLY A 157 -0.54 -5.56 12.01
C GLY A 157 -1.24 -4.78 13.13
N ASP A 158 -0.67 -4.85 14.34
CA ASP A 158 -1.20 -4.15 15.51
C ASP A 158 -0.57 -2.75 15.62
N ASP A 159 -1.09 -1.81 14.83
CA ASP A 159 -0.59 -0.44 14.79
C ASP A 159 -1.60 0.54 15.40
N PRO A 160 -1.35 1.08 16.61
CA PRO A 160 -2.26 1.97 17.31
C PRO A 160 -2.44 3.33 16.63
N ARG A 161 -1.68 3.65 15.61
CA ARG A 161 -1.81 4.92 14.85
C ARG A 161 -3.05 4.94 13.97
N PHE A 162 -3.67 3.78 13.72
CA PHE A 162 -4.82 3.66 12.84
C PHE A 162 -6.12 3.38 13.58
N THR A 163 -7.23 3.82 13.01
CA THR A 163 -8.59 3.40 13.32
C THR A 163 -9.06 2.49 12.19
N VAL A 164 -9.52 1.29 12.55
CA VAL A 164 -9.88 0.23 11.60
C VAL A 164 -11.38 -0.04 11.71
N HIS A 165 -12.07 0.00 10.58
CA HIS A 165 -13.51 -0.30 10.47
C HIS A 165 -13.72 -1.45 9.49
N PRO A 166 -13.92 -2.69 9.97
CA PRO A 166 -14.26 -3.82 9.11
C PRO A 166 -15.56 -3.55 8.33
N LEU A 167 -15.59 -3.93 7.07
CA LEU A 167 -16.68 -3.67 6.13
C LEU A 167 -17.34 -4.94 5.63
N LEU A 168 -16.55 -5.86 5.09
CA LEU A 168 -17.01 -7.13 4.53
C LEU A 168 -15.94 -8.21 4.68
N ALA A 169 -16.38 -9.45 4.64
CA ALA A 169 -15.51 -10.62 4.65
C ALA A 169 -15.68 -11.43 3.35
N GLU A 170 -14.58 -11.85 2.75
CA GLU A 170 -14.57 -12.64 1.52
C GLU A 170 -13.87 -13.97 1.73
N LYS A 171 -14.42 -15.03 1.14
CA LYS A 171 -13.76 -16.33 1.07
C LYS A 171 -12.44 -16.22 0.30
N ARG A 172 -11.49 -17.08 0.66
CA ARG A 172 -10.23 -17.18 -0.07
C ARG A 172 -10.36 -18.10 -1.27
N TRP A 173 -9.67 -17.75 -2.32
CA TRP A 173 -9.54 -18.52 -3.54
C TRP A 173 -8.06 -18.74 -3.86
N VAL A 174 -7.79 -19.82 -4.58
CA VAL A 174 -6.45 -20.22 -4.99
C VAL A 174 -6.36 -20.17 -6.51
N ALA A 175 -5.40 -19.39 -7.02
CA ALA A 175 -5.03 -19.40 -8.42
C ALA A 175 -4.00 -20.51 -8.68
N LEU A 176 -4.24 -21.33 -9.72
CA LEU A 176 -3.36 -22.40 -10.19
C LEU A 176 -3.20 -22.30 -11.71
N PRO A 177 -2.07 -22.78 -12.29
CA PRO A 177 -1.95 -22.93 -13.72
C PRO A 177 -2.87 -24.09 -14.22
N PRO A 178 -3.41 -24.04 -15.46
CA PRO A 178 -4.39 -25.02 -15.95
C PRO A 178 -3.91 -26.47 -15.96
N GLY A 179 -2.61 -26.70 -16.04
CA GLY A 179 -2.01 -28.05 -16.03
C GLY A 179 -1.67 -28.59 -14.63
N HIS A 180 -1.99 -27.85 -13.58
CA HIS A 180 -1.70 -28.30 -12.21
C HIS A 180 -2.58 -29.48 -11.81
N PRO A 181 -2.07 -30.51 -11.08
CA PRO A 181 -2.87 -31.68 -10.69
C PRO A 181 -4.15 -31.34 -9.92
N LEU A 182 -4.17 -30.22 -9.18
CA LEU A 182 -5.34 -29.77 -8.44
C LEU A 182 -6.34 -28.96 -9.27
N SER A 183 -6.01 -28.53 -10.49
CA SER A 183 -6.84 -27.61 -11.28
C SER A 183 -8.16 -28.23 -11.77
N GLY A 184 -8.31 -29.55 -11.71
CA GLY A 184 -9.54 -30.26 -12.08
C GLY A 184 -10.52 -30.47 -10.91
N ARG A 185 -10.26 -29.93 -9.73
CA ARG A 185 -11.15 -30.03 -8.58
C ARG A 185 -12.20 -28.91 -8.56
N ASP A 186 -13.29 -29.10 -7.81
CA ASP A 186 -14.31 -28.07 -7.61
C ASP A 186 -13.93 -27.10 -6.46
N SER A 187 -13.11 -27.56 -5.50
CA SER A 187 -12.64 -26.79 -4.34
C SER A 187 -11.33 -27.37 -3.80
N LEU A 188 -10.66 -26.59 -2.97
CA LEU A 188 -9.44 -27.00 -2.27
C LEU A 188 -9.61 -26.84 -0.76
N ARG A 189 -8.85 -27.63 -0.02
CA ARG A 189 -8.59 -27.47 1.39
C ARG A 189 -7.15 -27.04 1.61
N ILE A 190 -6.85 -26.51 2.79
CA ILE A 190 -5.49 -26.07 3.14
C ILE A 190 -4.48 -27.20 2.99
N ASP A 191 -4.86 -28.43 3.39
CA ASP A 191 -3.99 -29.62 3.30
C ASP A 191 -3.64 -29.99 1.85
N ASP A 192 -4.51 -29.69 0.87
CA ASP A 192 -4.20 -29.92 -0.55
C ASP A 192 -3.03 -29.07 -1.05
N LEU A 193 -2.67 -28.01 -0.32
CA LEU A 193 -1.57 -27.10 -0.66
C LEU A 193 -0.25 -27.49 0.03
N ALA A 194 -0.15 -28.65 0.70
CA ALA A 194 1.03 -29.04 1.49
C ALA A 194 2.34 -28.93 0.68
N ASP A 195 2.32 -29.45 -0.57
CA ASP A 195 3.48 -29.47 -1.46
C ASP A 195 3.43 -28.37 -2.55
N VAL A 196 2.53 -27.39 -2.43
CA VAL A 196 2.36 -26.32 -3.41
C VAL A 196 2.99 -25.03 -2.88
N PRO A 197 4.03 -24.49 -3.55
CA PRO A 197 4.60 -23.21 -3.14
C PRO A 197 3.57 -22.07 -3.28
N VAL A 198 3.51 -21.18 -2.28
CA VAL A 198 2.63 -20.00 -2.30
C VAL A 198 3.45 -18.78 -2.73
N VAL A 199 3.02 -18.11 -3.78
CA VAL A 199 3.61 -16.85 -4.24
C VAL A 199 2.86 -15.67 -3.62
N GLY A 200 3.57 -14.57 -3.37
CA GLY A 200 2.94 -13.37 -2.82
C GLY A 200 3.95 -12.39 -2.23
N PRO A 201 3.48 -11.22 -1.79
CA PRO A 201 4.32 -10.19 -1.20
C PRO A 201 4.73 -10.58 0.23
N ARG A 202 6.00 -10.32 0.56
CA ARG A 202 6.56 -10.53 1.90
C ARG A 202 7.41 -9.36 2.38
N ASP A 203 8.12 -8.69 1.46
CA ASP A 203 9.02 -7.59 1.81
C ASP A 203 8.25 -6.41 2.40
N GLY A 204 8.76 -5.90 3.51
CA GLY A 204 8.19 -4.76 4.21
C GLY A 204 6.91 -5.06 4.98
N MET A 205 6.43 -6.33 5.00
CA MET A 205 5.24 -6.73 5.74
C MET A 205 5.60 -7.30 7.12
N PRO A 206 4.80 -7.02 8.17
CA PRO A 206 4.95 -7.69 9.46
C PRO A 206 4.79 -9.21 9.33
N ALA A 207 5.55 -9.99 10.12
CA ALA A 207 5.50 -11.45 10.07
C ALA A 207 4.07 -12.01 10.22
N ALA A 208 3.31 -11.51 11.18
CA ALA A 208 1.92 -11.95 11.39
C ALA A 208 1.00 -11.70 10.18
N VAL A 209 1.28 -10.67 9.38
CA VAL A 209 0.55 -10.40 8.13
C VAL A 209 0.94 -11.43 7.07
N VAL A 210 2.24 -11.72 6.94
CA VAL A 210 2.72 -12.77 6.03
C VAL A 210 2.13 -14.11 6.41
N ASP A 211 2.22 -14.48 7.69
CA ASP A 211 1.69 -15.74 8.23
C ASP A 211 0.20 -15.91 7.89
N PHE A 212 -0.59 -14.87 8.07
CA PHE A 212 -2.01 -14.89 7.72
C PHE A 212 -2.24 -15.11 6.21
N TRP A 213 -1.56 -14.35 5.35
CA TRP A 213 -1.76 -14.44 3.90
C TRP A 213 -1.30 -15.75 3.30
N PHE A 214 -0.21 -16.32 3.83
CA PHE A 214 0.37 -17.59 3.37
C PHE A 214 -0.20 -18.80 4.11
N ILE A 215 -1.03 -18.58 5.14
CA ILE A 215 -1.55 -19.62 6.05
C ILE A 215 -0.37 -20.41 6.65
N ASP A 216 0.50 -19.70 7.36
CA ASP A 216 1.72 -20.24 7.95
C ASP A 216 1.79 -19.91 9.46
N PRO A 217 1.80 -20.91 10.37
CA PRO A 217 1.78 -22.35 10.06
C PRO A 217 0.44 -22.83 9.53
N ARG A 218 0.44 -23.99 8.88
CA ARG A 218 -0.75 -24.74 8.52
C ARG A 218 -1.50 -25.23 9.77
N PRO A 219 -2.79 -25.62 9.69
CA PRO A 219 -3.56 -26.12 10.84
C PRO A 219 -2.93 -27.35 11.53
N ASP A 220 -2.19 -28.17 10.79
CA ASP A 220 -1.44 -29.32 11.31
C ASP A 220 -0.10 -28.97 11.96
N GLY A 221 0.26 -27.68 11.98
CA GLY A 221 1.52 -27.15 12.49
C GLY A 221 2.69 -27.19 11.49
N SER A 222 2.51 -27.72 10.30
CA SER A 222 3.53 -27.66 9.25
C SER A 222 3.73 -26.26 8.69
N ARG A 223 4.87 -26.01 8.05
CA ARG A 223 5.16 -24.70 7.44
C ARG A 223 4.65 -24.66 6.01
N ALA A 224 4.16 -23.50 5.59
CA ALA A 224 3.86 -23.26 4.19
C ALA A 224 5.14 -23.25 3.34
N LEU A 225 5.07 -23.79 2.14
CA LEU A 225 6.15 -23.65 1.17
C LEU A 225 6.06 -22.26 0.54
N PHE A 226 7.11 -21.47 0.68
CA PHE A 226 7.20 -20.15 0.06
C PHE A 226 7.74 -20.29 -1.37
N GLY A 227 6.95 -19.85 -2.34
CA GLY A 227 7.36 -19.67 -3.71
C GLY A 227 8.17 -18.38 -3.93
N PRO A 228 8.45 -18.01 -5.18
CA PRO A 228 9.04 -16.73 -5.52
C PRO A 228 8.24 -15.58 -4.94
N GLN A 229 8.94 -14.52 -4.55
CA GLN A 229 8.31 -13.32 -4.06
C GLN A 229 7.70 -12.52 -5.22
N ALA A 230 6.52 -11.98 -5.01
CA ALA A 230 5.85 -11.00 -5.86
C ALA A 230 5.56 -9.74 -5.06
N ARG A 231 5.51 -8.59 -5.72
CA ARG A 231 5.19 -7.29 -5.10
C ARG A 231 3.74 -6.89 -5.37
N THR A 232 3.24 -7.23 -6.55
CA THR A 232 1.91 -6.83 -7.01
C THR A 232 1.07 -8.04 -7.38
N PRO A 233 -0.27 -7.90 -7.44
CA PRO A 233 -1.16 -8.94 -7.95
C PRO A 233 -0.80 -9.43 -9.35
N GLU A 234 -0.38 -8.53 -10.25
CA GLU A 234 0.01 -8.87 -11.62
C GLU A 234 1.26 -9.75 -11.63
N GLU A 235 2.24 -9.49 -10.76
CA GLU A 235 3.41 -10.35 -10.59
C GLU A 235 3.00 -11.74 -10.04
N CYS A 236 2.06 -11.80 -9.08
CA CYS A 236 1.52 -13.06 -8.58
C CYS A 236 0.90 -13.88 -9.73
N LEU A 237 0.03 -13.25 -10.55
CA LEU A 237 -0.62 -13.90 -11.69
C LEU A 237 0.41 -14.43 -12.71
N HIS A 238 1.43 -13.63 -13.00
CA HIS A 238 2.53 -14.02 -13.89
C HIS A 238 3.28 -15.25 -13.37
N LEU A 239 3.68 -15.25 -12.10
CA LEU A 239 4.41 -16.34 -11.47
C LEU A 239 3.57 -17.63 -11.43
N VAL A 240 2.28 -17.53 -11.09
CA VAL A 240 1.36 -18.69 -11.11
C VAL A 240 1.20 -19.22 -12.54
N ALA A 241 0.97 -18.35 -13.52
CA ALA A 241 0.84 -18.75 -14.91
C ALA A 241 2.10 -19.42 -15.49
N ALA A 242 3.27 -19.07 -14.94
CA ALA A 242 4.56 -19.68 -15.26
C ALA A 242 4.82 -20.99 -14.48
N GLY A 243 3.92 -21.42 -13.59
CA GLY A 243 4.04 -22.68 -12.85
C GLY A 243 4.90 -22.62 -11.59
N HIS A 244 5.17 -21.44 -11.05
CA HIS A 244 6.02 -21.27 -9.86
C HIS A 244 5.29 -21.49 -8.53
N GLY A 245 4.03 -21.89 -8.55
CA GLY A 245 3.24 -22.19 -7.36
C GLY A 245 1.80 -21.71 -7.50
N CYS A 246 1.14 -21.43 -6.38
CA CYS A 246 -0.21 -20.92 -6.31
C CYS A 246 -0.23 -19.51 -5.68
N TRP A 247 -1.33 -18.78 -5.86
CA TRP A 247 -1.61 -17.55 -5.17
C TRP A 247 -2.95 -17.62 -4.44
N ILE A 248 -2.95 -17.27 -3.15
CA ILE A 248 -4.14 -17.23 -2.31
C ILE A 248 -4.62 -15.78 -2.25
N ALA A 249 -5.88 -15.54 -2.64
CA ALA A 249 -6.43 -14.19 -2.75
C ALA A 249 -7.92 -14.14 -2.37
N PRO A 250 -8.50 -12.96 -2.07
CA PRO A 250 -9.92 -12.77 -1.85
C PRO A 250 -10.76 -13.08 -3.10
N ALA A 251 -12.03 -13.45 -2.91
CA ALA A 251 -12.94 -13.81 -4.00
C ALA A 251 -13.13 -12.71 -5.06
N SER A 252 -13.16 -11.43 -4.66
CA SER A 252 -13.24 -10.28 -5.57
C SER A 252 -12.09 -10.24 -6.58
N THR A 253 -10.92 -10.73 -6.20
CA THR A 253 -9.74 -10.81 -7.06
C THR A 253 -10.00 -11.68 -8.30
N VAL A 254 -10.79 -12.75 -8.15
CA VAL A 254 -11.15 -13.67 -9.25
C VAL A 254 -11.89 -12.93 -10.36
N THR A 255 -12.86 -12.11 -9.97
CA THR A 255 -13.68 -11.33 -10.92
C THR A 255 -12.86 -10.23 -11.59
N TYR A 256 -12.02 -9.54 -10.82
CA TYR A 256 -11.22 -8.42 -11.32
C TYR A 256 -10.10 -8.86 -12.26
N PHE A 257 -9.44 -9.98 -11.93
CA PHE A 257 -8.33 -10.55 -12.69
C PHE A 257 -8.72 -11.84 -13.41
N ALA A 258 -9.73 -11.78 -14.27
CA ALA A 258 -10.05 -12.89 -15.16
C ALA A 258 -8.89 -13.15 -16.13
N HIS A 259 -8.09 -14.20 -15.85
CA HIS A 259 -6.89 -14.52 -16.61
C HIS A 259 -7.04 -15.90 -17.30
N PRO A 260 -6.94 -16.00 -18.64
CA PRO A 260 -7.25 -17.24 -19.39
C PRO A 260 -6.28 -18.39 -19.09
N ARG A 261 -5.13 -18.13 -18.49
CA ARG A 261 -4.12 -19.12 -18.12
C ARG A 261 -4.11 -19.44 -16.62
N LEU A 262 -5.21 -19.19 -15.92
CA LEU A 262 -5.36 -19.50 -14.51
C LEU A 262 -6.68 -20.18 -14.26
N VAL A 263 -6.65 -21.14 -13.34
CA VAL A 263 -7.84 -21.74 -12.75
C VAL A 263 -7.95 -21.25 -11.32
N TRP A 264 -9.11 -20.72 -10.97
CA TRP A 264 -9.40 -20.26 -9.63
C TRP A 264 -10.32 -21.26 -8.93
N LEU A 265 -9.92 -21.71 -7.74
CA LEU A 265 -10.68 -22.66 -6.94
C LEU A 265 -10.90 -22.10 -5.52
N PRO A 266 -12.11 -22.24 -4.96
CA PRO A 266 -12.37 -21.81 -3.58
C PRO A 266 -11.57 -22.64 -2.58
N LEU A 267 -10.97 -21.98 -1.58
CA LEU A 267 -10.33 -22.61 -0.44
C LEU A 267 -11.34 -22.65 0.72
N VAL A 268 -11.90 -23.84 0.96
CA VAL A 268 -13.16 -23.96 1.73
C VAL A 268 -13.00 -23.94 3.25
N ASP A 269 -11.80 -24.21 3.77
CA ASP A 269 -11.50 -24.28 5.21
C ASP A 269 -10.54 -23.20 5.69
N ALA A 270 -10.22 -22.22 4.86
CA ALA A 270 -9.43 -21.07 5.27
C ALA A 270 -10.31 -19.98 5.89
N GLU A 271 -9.74 -19.26 6.86
CA GLU A 271 -10.36 -18.05 7.39
C GLU A 271 -10.57 -17.02 6.26
N PRO A 272 -11.72 -16.30 6.25
CA PRO A 272 -11.97 -15.30 5.23
C PRO A 272 -10.99 -14.13 5.34
N ASN A 273 -10.81 -13.40 4.24
CA ASN A 273 -10.18 -12.10 4.25
C ASN A 273 -11.21 -11.03 4.63
N GLU A 274 -10.86 -10.12 5.52
CA GLU A 274 -11.70 -8.98 5.86
C GLU A 274 -11.18 -7.71 5.19
N LEU A 275 -12.05 -7.02 4.45
CA LEU A 275 -11.77 -5.68 3.93
C LEU A 275 -12.22 -4.65 4.96
N ALA A 276 -11.36 -3.68 5.24
CA ALA A 276 -11.64 -2.61 6.18
C ALA A 276 -11.42 -1.24 5.54
N LEU A 277 -12.16 -0.24 6.02
CA LEU A 277 -11.83 1.16 5.85
C LEU A 277 -10.97 1.61 7.02
N VAL A 278 -9.82 2.18 6.73
CA VAL A 278 -8.78 2.53 7.70
C VAL A 278 -8.39 4.00 7.51
N TRP A 279 -8.18 4.70 8.61
CA TRP A 279 -7.65 6.07 8.61
C TRP A 279 -6.77 6.35 9.84
N PRO A 280 -5.91 7.39 9.83
CA PRO A 280 -5.12 7.76 10.99
C PRO A 280 -6.00 8.07 12.20
N ARG A 281 -5.68 7.52 13.38
CA ARG A 281 -6.48 7.64 14.62
C ARG A 281 -6.82 9.09 14.99
N HIS A 282 -5.93 10.00 14.71
CA HIS A 282 -6.10 11.41 15.04
C HIS A 282 -6.59 12.27 13.86
N SER A 283 -7.05 11.62 12.79
CA SER A 283 -7.62 12.35 11.65
C SER A 283 -8.88 13.10 12.07
N THR A 284 -8.95 14.37 11.70
CA THR A 284 -10.11 15.26 11.91
C THR A 284 -10.85 15.56 10.61
N HIS A 285 -10.56 14.81 9.55
CA HIS A 285 -11.18 15.04 8.25
C HIS A 285 -12.72 14.90 8.35
N PRO A 286 -13.50 15.91 7.96
CA PRO A 286 -14.93 15.99 8.31
C PRO A 286 -15.80 14.93 7.62
N TYR A 287 -15.33 14.36 6.50
CA TYR A 287 -16.13 13.45 5.67
C TYR A 287 -15.81 11.97 5.83
N LEU A 288 -14.94 11.57 6.77
CA LEU A 288 -14.62 10.16 7.04
C LEU A 288 -15.86 9.35 7.48
N ASN A 289 -16.70 9.95 8.33
CA ASN A 289 -17.94 9.30 8.77
C ASN A 289 -18.95 9.14 7.62
N LEU A 290 -19.03 10.10 6.71
CA LEU A 290 -19.85 10.00 5.51
C LEU A 290 -19.34 8.86 4.62
N LEU A 291 -18.04 8.81 4.35
CA LEU A 291 -17.41 7.72 3.59
C LEU A 291 -17.73 6.37 4.21
N LEU A 292 -17.53 6.20 5.53
CA LEU A 292 -17.82 4.95 6.25
C LEU A 292 -19.29 4.55 6.11
N GLN A 293 -20.20 5.50 6.27
CA GLN A 293 -21.64 5.24 6.21
C GLN A 293 -22.05 4.77 4.81
N GLU A 294 -21.60 5.48 3.75
CA GLU A 294 -21.94 5.12 2.37
C GLU A 294 -21.27 3.82 1.94
N THR A 295 -20.04 3.57 2.38
CA THR A 295 -19.37 2.29 2.12
C THR A 295 -20.11 1.13 2.80
N ARG A 296 -20.50 1.27 4.06
CA ARG A 296 -21.30 0.23 4.75
C ARG A 296 -22.60 -0.06 4.05
N ARG A 297 -23.30 0.96 3.54
CA ARG A 297 -24.53 0.75 2.77
C ARG A 297 -24.26 -0.03 1.47
N ALA A 298 -23.18 0.27 0.80
CA ALA A 298 -22.81 -0.36 -0.47
C ALA A 298 -22.24 -1.79 -0.29
N THR A 299 -21.71 -2.14 0.89
CA THR A 299 -21.10 -3.45 1.19
C THR A 299 -22.00 -4.38 1.97
N VAL A 300 -23.18 -3.94 2.42
CA VAL A 300 -24.21 -4.85 2.99
C VAL A 300 -24.61 -5.82 1.87
N PRO A 301 -24.53 -7.16 2.08
CA PRO A 301 -25.00 -8.11 1.06
C PRO A 301 -26.46 -7.81 0.74
N CYS A 302 -26.75 -7.43 -0.48
CA CYS A 302 -28.12 -7.46 -0.99
C CYS A 302 -28.58 -8.90 -0.81
N SER A 303 -29.66 -9.11 -0.03
CA SER A 303 -30.24 -10.42 0.30
C SER A 303 -30.27 -11.25 -0.99
N SER A 304 -29.60 -12.40 -0.92
CA SER A 304 -29.42 -13.38 -1.96
C SER A 304 -30.69 -13.62 -2.84
N GLU A 305 -30.80 -12.92 -3.96
CA GLU A 305 -31.79 -13.29 -5.00
C GLU A 305 -31.42 -12.89 -6.44
N GLN A 306 -30.18 -12.50 -6.73
CA GLN A 306 -29.78 -12.21 -8.11
C GLN A 306 -28.36 -12.67 -8.45
N LEU A 307 -28.10 -13.98 -8.36
CA LEU A 307 -27.09 -14.69 -9.14
C LEU A 307 -27.58 -16.13 -9.30
N GLY A 308 -28.54 -16.31 -10.22
CA GLY A 308 -28.90 -17.58 -10.81
C GLY A 308 -27.97 -17.90 -11.98
#